data_ca2b531d019a5ea37fa6057c01e49262
#
_entry.id   ca2b531d019a5ea37fa6057c01e49262
#
_cell.length_a   1.000
_cell.length_b   1.000
_cell.length_c   1.000
_cell.angle_alpha   90.00
_cell.angle_beta   90.00
_cell.angle_gamma   90.00
#
_symmetry.space_group_name_H-M   'P 1'
#
loop_
_entity.id
_entity.type
_entity.pdbx_description
1 polymer ?
#
loop_
_entity_poly.entity_id
_entity_poly.type
_entity_poly.pdbx_seq_one_letter_code
_entity_poly.pdbx_strand_id
1 'polypeptide(L)'
;SNPHANGGKLLRDLRLPDFKDYAVDVPKPGAVEAQDMIELGGFVRDIFELNEDAKNFRIFGPDETMSNRLYHAFEATNRDFMAEKYDDDDKLANDGRIMDSYLSEHMCEGWLEGYLLTGRHGFFASYEAFIRVVDSMAAQHAKWLKVTSELPWRQKIASLNLLLTVSYTHLTLP
;
A
#
# COMPACT_ATOMS: atom_id res chain seq x y z
N SER A 1 23.26 -16.77 1.74
CA SER A 1 22.86 -15.43 1.23
C SER A 1 21.39 -15.18 1.56
N ASN A 2 21.04 -13.96 1.89
CA ASN A 2 19.67 -13.58 2.16
C ASN A 2 18.87 -13.58 0.84
N PRO A 3 17.81 -14.39 0.68
CA PRO A 3 17.04 -14.45 -0.56
C PRO A 3 16.30 -13.14 -0.87
N HIS A 4 16.10 -12.27 0.13
CA HIS A 4 15.47 -10.97 -0.05
C HIS A 4 16.44 -9.88 -0.52
N ALA A 5 17.74 -10.02 -0.28
CA ALA A 5 18.78 -9.12 -0.81
C ALA A 5 19.31 -9.64 -2.15
N ASN A 6 18.45 -9.74 -3.14
CA ASN A 6 18.70 -10.50 -4.37
C ASN A 6 18.69 -9.66 -5.65
N GLY A 7 18.67 -8.34 -5.54
CA GLY A 7 18.62 -7.44 -6.70
C GLY A 7 17.28 -7.42 -7.44
N GLY A 8 16.17 -7.78 -6.77
CA GLY A 8 14.83 -7.77 -7.35
C GLY A 8 14.40 -9.09 -7.98
N LYS A 9 15.09 -10.19 -7.72
CA LYS A 9 14.79 -11.52 -8.32
C LYS A 9 13.44 -12.11 -7.94
N LEU A 10 12.75 -11.58 -6.92
CA LEU A 10 11.41 -12.05 -6.54
C LEU A 10 10.29 -11.42 -7.39
N LEU A 11 10.63 -10.60 -8.38
CA LEU A 11 9.64 -9.97 -9.24
C LEU A 11 8.81 -11.04 -9.98
N ARG A 12 7.52 -10.98 -9.75
CA ARG A 12 6.49 -11.72 -10.46
C ARG A 12 5.37 -10.76 -10.80
N ASP A 13 4.66 -11.01 -11.89
CA ASP A 13 3.49 -10.22 -12.25
C ASP A 13 2.45 -10.28 -11.12
N LEU A 14 1.91 -9.12 -10.79
CA LEU A 14 0.81 -9.01 -9.86
C LEU A 14 -0.49 -9.38 -10.58
N ARG A 15 -1.21 -10.35 -10.05
CA ARG A 15 -2.55 -10.70 -10.55
C ARG A 15 -3.53 -9.65 -10.05
N LEU A 16 -4.27 -9.05 -10.99
CA LEU A 16 -5.23 -7.99 -10.71
C LEU A 16 -6.62 -8.48 -11.10
N PRO A 17 -7.67 -8.15 -10.32
CA PRO A 17 -9.04 -8.33 -10.76
C PRO A 17 -9.38 -7.35 -11.91
N ASP A 18 -10.48 -7.56 -12.62
CA ASP A 18 -10.94 -6.56 -13.60
C ASP A 18 -11.50 -5.34 -12.84
N PHE A 19 -10.87 -4.19 -13.02
CA PHE A 19 -11.29 -2.95 -12.33
C PHE A 19 -12.73 -2.52 -12.69
N LYS A 20 -13.27 -2.99 -13.80
CA LYS A 20 -14.64 -2.68 -14.23
C LYS A 20 -15.68 -3.30 -13.31
N ASP A 21 -15.34 -4.39 -12.62
CA ASP A 21 -16.24 -5.06 -11.68
C ASP A 21 -16.52 -4.22 -10.43
N TYR A 22 -15.72 -3.16 -10.22
CA TYR A 22 -15.85 -2.20 -9.10
C TYR A 22 -16.46 -0.86 -9.54
N ALA A 23 -16.95 -0.79 -10.77
CA ALA A 23 -17.59 0.43 -11.28
C ALA A 23 -18.95 0.64 -10.59
N VAL A 24 -19.15 1.82 -10.03
CA VAL A 24 -20.46 2.22 -9.50
C VAL A 24 -21.36 2.66 -10.65
N ASP A 25 -22.54 2.05 -10.78
CA ASP A 25 -23.52 2.47 -11.79
C ASP A 25 -24.19 3.78 -11.33
N VAL A 26 -23.98 4.84 -12.09
CA VAL A 26 -24.55 6.17 -11.84
C VAL A 26 -25.49 6.55 -12.99
N PRO A 27 -26.77 6.17 -12.93
CA PRO A 27 -27.73 6.36 -14.03
C PRO A 27 -28.02 7.83 -14.33
N LYS A 28 -27.86 8.73 -13.36
CA LYS A 28 -27.97 10.17 -13.51
C LYS A 28 -27.25 10.91 -12.39
N PRO A 29 -26.87 12.17 -12.56
CA PRO A 29 -26.26 12.99 -11.50
C PRO A 29 -27.09 13.03 -10.23
N GLY A 30 -26.45 12.80 -9.08
CA GLY A 30 -27.10 12.82 -7.76
C GLY A 30 -27.97 11.60 -7.42
N ALA A 31 -27.96 10.54 -8.24
CA ALA A 31 -28.76 9.34 -7.99
C ALA A 31 -28.10 8.35 -7.02
N VAL A 32 -26.78 8.42 -6.88
CA VAL A 32 -25.99 7.48 -6.08
C VAL A 32 -24.99 8.26 -5.26
N GLU A 33 -24.86 7.89 -3.99
CA GLU A 33 -23.76 8.28 -3.13
C GLU A 33 -22.81 7.09 -3.01
N ALA A 34 -21.57 7.27 -3.42
CA ALA A 34 -20.52 6.26 -3.33
C ALA A 34 -19.21 6.92 -2.90
N GLN A 35 -18.28 6.11 -2.44
CA GLN A 35 -16.97 6.56 -2.00
C GLN A 35 -15.91 5.72 -2.69
N ASP A 36 -15.11 6.39 -3.50
CA ASP A 36 -14.03 5.79 -4.29
C ASP A 36 -13.09 4.90 -3.47
N MET A 37 -12.74 5.32 -2.26
CA MET A 37 -11.85 4.57 -1.37
C MET A 37 -12.47 3.28 -0.84
N ILE A 38 -13.79 3.20 -0.71
CA ILE A 38 -14.49 1.97 -0.31
C ILE A 38 -14.42 0.96 -1.46
N GLU A 39 -14.73 1.40 -2.67
CA GLU A 39 -14.64 0.55 -3.86
C GLU A 39 -13.21 0.09 -4.11
N LEU A 40 -12.24 0.98 -3.95
CA LEU A 40 -10.81 0.63 -4.00
C LEU A 40 -10.45 -0.39 -2.92
N GLY A 41 -11.03 -0.30 -1.72
CA GLY A 41 -10.82 -1.28 -0.65
C GLY A 41 -11.21 -2.69 -1.06
N GLY A 42 -12.34 -2.84 -1.77
CA GLY A 42 -12.78 -4.11 -2.37
C GLY A 42 -11.80 -4.63 -3.42
N PHE A 43 -11.38 -3.77 -4.33
CA PHE A 43 -10.36 -4.11 -5.33
C PHE A 43 -9.04 -4.59 -4.70
N VAL A 44 -8.59 -3.92 -3.65
CA VAL A 44 -7.37 -4.27 -2.91
C VAL A 44 -7.51 -5.61 -2.17
N ARG A 45 -8.68 -5.88 -1.55
CA ARG A 45 -8.98 -7.20 -0.99
C ARG A 45 -8.74 -8.30 -2.01
N ASP A 46 -9.31 -8.14 -3.20
CA ASP A 46 -9.24 -9.16 -4.24
C ASP A 46 -7.81 -9.30 -4.80
N ILE A 47 -6.99 -8.23 -4.80
CA ILE A 47 -5.56 -8.36 -5.07
C ILE A 47 -4.89 -9.26 -4.02
N PHE A 48 -5.21 -9.10 -2.74
CA PHE A 48 -4.66 -9.96 -1.70
C PHE A 48 -5.05 -11.42 -1.91
N GLU A 49 -6.31 -11.69 -2.23
CA GLU A 49 -6.81 -13.05 -2.47
C GLU A 49 -6.16 -13.70 -3.70
N LEU A 50 -6.11 -12.98 -4.82
CA LEU A 50 -5.51 -13.48 -6.06
C LEU A 50 -4.02 -13.80 -5.92
N ASN A 51 -3.30 -13.15 -5.01
CA ASN A 51 -1.86 -13.30 -4.80
C ASN A 51 -1.52 -13.99 -3.47
N GLU A 52 -2.45 -14.76 -2.89
CA GLU A 52 -2.24 -15.44 -1.62
C GLU A 52 -1.08 -16.45 -1.66
N ASP A 53 -0.95 -17.19 -2.75
CA ASP A 53 0.11 -18.17 -2.96
C ASP A 53 1.51 -17.53 -3.13
N ALA A 54 1.57 -16.36 -3.75
CA ALA A 54 2.80 -15.63 -4.01
C ALA A 54 3.23 -14.73 -2.84
N LYS A 55 2.27 -14.25 -2.05
CA LYS A 55 2.45 -13.27 -0.95
C LYS A 55 3.34 -12.09 -1.36
N ASN A 56 3.16 -11.63 -2.61
CA ASN A 56 4.03 -10.64 -3.25
C ASN A 56 3.42 -9.23 -3.28
N PHE A 57 2.38 -8.98 -2.49
CA PHE A 57 1.73 -7.68 -2.38
C PHE A 57 1.52 -7.28 -0.91
N ARG A 58 1.84 -6.03 -0.56
CA ARG A 58 1.61 -5.45 0.77
C ARG A 58 1.11 -4.01 0.69
N ILE A 59 0.33 -3.62 1.70
CA ILE A 59 0.05 -2.21 2.02
C ILE A 59 0.99 -1.78 3.14
N PHE A 60 1.41 -0.52 3.09
CA PHE A 60 2.19 0.14 4.14
C PHE A 60 1.46 1.41 4.56
N GLY A 61 1.29 1.62 5.86
CA GLY A 61 0.56 2.77 6.36
C GLY A 61 0.85 3.10 7.81
N PRO A 62 0.66 4.37 8.22
CA PRO A 62 0.89 4.83 9.58
C PRO A 62 -0.39 4.74 10.42
N ASP A 63 -0.93 3.52 10.62
CA ASP A 63 -2.18 3.24 11.34
C ASP A 63 -3.43 3.92 10.74
N GLU A 64 -3.47 4.05 9.41
CA GLU A 64 -4.52 4.79 8.71
C GLU A 64 -5.37 3.92 7.77
N THR A 65 -5.19 2.61 7.72
CA THR A 65 -5.90 1.73 6.77
C THR A 65 -7.43 1.81 6.92
N MET A 66 -7.92 1.80 8.16
CA MET A 66 -9.36 1.94 8.45
C MET A 66 -9.88 3.33 8.10
N SER A 67 -9.19 4.37 8.54
CA SER A 67 -9.59 5.76 8.33
C SER A 67 -9.45 6.19 6.87
N ASN A 68 -8.55 5.59 6.11
CA ASN A 68 -8.45 5.70 4.66
C ASN A 68 -9.52 4.90 3.91
N ARG A 69 -10.46 4.26 4.65
CA ARG A 69 -11.59 3.48 4.12
C ARG A 69 -11.19 2.23 3.31
N LEU A 70 -9.98 1.75 3.52
CA LEU A 70 -9.48 0.49 2.93
C LEU A 70 -9.84 -0.74 3.78
N TYR A 71 -10.86 -0.65 4.62
CA TYR A 71 -11.21 -1.68 5.60
C TYR A 71 -11.57 -3.03 4.98
N HIS A 72 -12.04 -3.09 3.72
CA HIS A 72 -12.25 -4.35 3.01
C HIS A 72 -10.97 -5.18 2.85
N ALA A 73 -9.80 -4.55 2.86
CA ALA A 73 -8.53 -5.27 2.84
C ALA A 73 -8.38 -6.23 4.03
N PHE A 74 -8.99 -5.91 5.17
CA PHE A 74 -8.98 -6.77 6.36
C PHE A 74 -9.86 -8.03 6.24
N GLU A 75 -10.64 -8.16 5.19
CA GLU A 75 -11.37 -9.40 4.89
C GLU A 75 -10.43 -10.49 4.35
N ALA A 76 -9.32 -10.09 3.69
CA ALA A 76 -8.36 -10.99 3.09
C ALA A 76 -7.05 -11.14 3.90
N THR A 77 -6.72 -10.20 4.79
CA THR A 77 -5.46 -10.24 5.55
C THR A 77 -5.59 -9.43 6.84
N ASN A 78 -4.58 -9.55 7.70
CA ASN A 78 -4.48 -8.79 8.94
C ASN A 78 -3.30 -7.80 8.90
N ARG A 79 -3.16 -7.02 9.99
CA ARG A 79 -2.03 -6.11 10.22
C ARG A 79 -0.84 -6.86 10.80
N ASP A 80 0.32 -6.64 10.23
CA ASP A 80 1.62 -6.88 10.86
C ASP A 80 2.06 -5.57 11.52
N PHE A 81 1.59 -5.34 12.74
CA PHE A 81 1.81 -4.08 13.47
C PHE A 81 3.22 -4.04 14.06
N MET A 82 3.98 -3.02 13.70
CA MET A 82 5.41 -2.89 13.97
C MET A 82 5.72 -2.03 15.20
N ALA A 83 4.75 -1.86 16.09
CA ALA A 83 4.90 -1.14 17.34
C ALA A 83 4.46 -2.00 18.53
N GLU A 84 4.36 -1.42 19.71
CA GLU A 84 3.86 -2.12 20.91
C GLU A 84 2.42 -2.60 20.64
N LYS A 85 2.15 -3.85 21.03
CA LYS A 85 0.85 -4.51 20.84
C LYS A 85 0.19 -4.69 22.19
N TYR A 86 -1.10 -4.42 22.26
CA TYR A 86 -1.92 -4.55 23.44
C TYR A 86 -2.98 -5.63 23.27
N ASP A 87 -3.53 -6.14 24.37
CA ASP A 87 -4.52 -7.24 24.34
C ASP A 87 -5.85 -6.86 23.68
N ASP A 88 -6.15 -5.58 23.58
CA ASP A 88 -7.35 -5.04 22.94
C ASP A 88 -7.14 -4.63 21.48
N ASP A 89 -5.91 -4.77 20.96
CA ASP A 89 -5.64 -4.57 19.53
C ASP A 89 -6.32 -5.66 18.70
N ASP A 90 -7.01 -5.25 17.64
CA ASP A 90 -7.68 -6.17 16.73
C ASP A 90 -6.94 -6.38 15.39
N LYS A 91 -7.35 -7.42 14.68
CA LYS A 91 -6.85 -7.73 13.32
C LYS A 91 -5.32 -7.85 13.21
N LEU A 92 -4.66 -8.30 14.27
CA LEU A 92 -3.21 -8.52 14.28
C LEU A 92 -2.85 -9.93 13.82
N ALA A 93 -1.81 -10.04 12.98
CA ALA A 93 -1.15 -11.30 12.65
C ALA A 93 0.30 -11.04 12.20
N ASN A 94 1.24 -11.86 12.65
CA ASN A 94 2.67 -11.71 12.27
C ASN A 94 2.93 -11.97 10.77
N ASP A 95 2.02 -12.61 10.08
CA ASP A 95 2.08 -12.84 8.63
C ASP A 95 1.12 -11.92 7.86
N GLY A 96 0.53 -10.94 8.53
CA GLY A 96 -0.32 -9.94 7.94
C GLY A 96 0.37 -9.19 6.79
N ARG A 97 -0.41 -8.84 5.78
CA ARG A 97 0.11 -8.15 4.59
C ARG A 97 -0.20 -6.65 4.56
N ILE A 98 -0.77 -6.14 5.64
CA ILE A 98 -0.85 -4.70 5.93
C ILE A 98 0.22 -4.40 6.96
N MET A 99 1.35 -3.84 6.52
CA MET A 99 2.42 -3.43 7.43
C MET A 99 2.10 -2.05 7.99
N ASP A 100 1.83 -2.02 9.25
CA ASP A 100 1.27 -0.87 9.95
C ASP A 100 2.12 -0.48 11.16
N SER A 101 2.04 0.78 11.56
CA SER A 101 2.79 1.31 12.69
C SER A 101 2.16 2.59 13.21
N TYR A 102 2.83 3.26 14.16
CA TYR A 102 2.48 4.63 14.59
C TYR A 102 2.51 5.62 13.42
N LEU A 103 2.00 6.82 13.63
CA LEU A 103 2.04 7.93 12.67
C LEU A 103 3.49 8.29 12.32
N SER A 104 3.99 7.67 11.26
CA SER A 104 5.39 7.72 10.85
C SER A 104 5.49 7.42 9.35
N GLU A 105 4.99 8.34 8.56
CA GLU A 105 4.87 8.24 7.10
C GLU A 105 6.20 7.91 6.43
N HIS A 106 7.28 8.58 6.86
CA HIS A 106 8.62 8.37 6.32
C HIS A 106 9.15 6.94 6.57
N MET A 107 8.82 6.35 7.74
CA MET A 107 9.21 4.98 8.04
C MET A 107 8.41 3.99 7.20
N CYS A 108 7.11 4.19 7.07
CA CYS A 108 6.23 3.32 6.28
C CYS A 108 6.60 3.35 4.79
N GLU A 109 6.91 4.52 4.23
CA GLU A 109 7.43 4.62 2.87
C GLU A 109 8.79 3.91 2.74
N GLY A 110 9.70 4.09 3.69
CA GLY A 110 10.99 3.40 3.69
C GLY A 110 10.86 1.87 3.71
N TRP A 111 9.87 1.34 4.41
CA TRP A 111 9.56 -0.10 4.35
C TRP A 111 9.03 -0.53 2.98
N LEU A 112 8.16 0.27 2.36
CA LEU A 112 7.70 0.01 0.99
C LEU A 112 8.88 0.00 0.03
N GLU A 113 9.76 1.00 0.07
CA GLU A 113 10.96 1.05 -0.77
C GLU A 113 11.80 -0.21 -0.62
N GLY A 114 12.10 -0.62 0.62
CA GLY A 114 12.84 -1.85 0.91
C GLY A 114 12.14 -3.10 0.38
N TYR A 115 10.81 -3.16 0.48
CA TYR A 115 10.01 -4.26 -0.03
C TYR A 115 10.05 -4.35 -1.56
N LEU A 116 9.93 -3.22 -2.25
CA LEU A 116 10.02 -3.15 -3.71
C LEU A 116 11.38 -3.60 -4.24
N LEU A 117 12.47 -3.32 -3.50
CA LEU A 117 13.83 -3.76 -3.87
C LEU A 117 13.97 -5.27 -3.97
N THR A 118 13.12 -6.02 -3.31
CA THR A 118 13.07 -7.49 -3.42
C THR A 118 12.41 -7.99 -4.70
N GLY A 119 11.70 -7.13 -5.44
CA GLY A 119 10.90 -7.44 -6.62
C GLY A 119 9.42 -7.69 -6.33
N ARG A 120 8.95 -7.39 -5.12
CA ARG A 120 7.54 -7.51 -4.74
C ARG A 120 6.78 -6.21 -4.99
N HIS A 121 5.46 -6.20 -4.82
CA HIS A 121 4.58 -5.09 -5.12
C HIS A 121 3.93 -4.54 -3.85
N GLY A 122 3.58 -3.26 -3.88
CA GLY A 122 2.85 -2.64 -2.79
C GLY A 122 2.55 -1.18 -3.03
N PHE A 123 1.88 -0.58 -2.09
CA PHE A 123 1.70 0.85 -2.02
C PHE A 123 1.76 1.35 -0.58
N PHE A 124 2.08 2.62 -0.43
CA PHE A 124 1.96 3.37 0.81
C PHE A 124 0.66 4.17 0.77
N ALA A 125 -0.15 4.05 1.81
CA ALA A 125 -1.39 4.80 1.96
C ALA A 125 -1.26 5.83 3.08
N SER A 126 -1.63 7.08 2.81
CA SER A 126 -1.66 8.16 3.78
C SER A 126 -2.61 9.27 3.35
N TYR A 127 -2.87 10.22 4.24
CA TYR A 127 -3.58 11.43 3.87
C TYR A 127 -2.72 12.35 3.00
N GLU A 128 -3.32 12.97 1.99
CA GLU A 128 -2.61 13.93 1.13
C GLU A 128 -2.02 15.12 1.91
N ALA A 129 -2.61 15.47 3.06
CA ALA A 129 -2.11 16.53 3.94
C ALA A 129 -0.67 16.27 4.43
N PHE A 130 -0.25 15.00 4.48
CA PHE A 130 1.05 14.58 4.99
C PHE A 130 2.06 14.20 3.91
N ILE A 131 1.72 14.33 2.62
CA ILE A 131 2.63 13.94 1.52
C ILE A 131 4.00 14.63 1.61
N ARG A 132 4.04 15.84 2.16
CA ARG A 132 5.32 16.57 2.33
C ARG A 132 6.30 15.88 3.27
N VAL A 133 5.82 15.01 4.16
CA VAL A 133 6.70 14.20 5.04
C VAL A 133 7.55 13.23 4.21
N VAL A 134 6.99 12.71 3.11
CA VAL A 134 7.62 11.69 2.26
C VAL A 134 8.06 12.18 0.88
N ASP A 135 7.77 13.42 0.52
CA ASP A 135 8.08 14.01 -0.79
C ASP A 135 9.57 13.88 -1.16
N SER A 136 10.46 14.22 -0.22
CA SER A 136 11.89 14.11 -0.45
C SER A 136 12.37 12.66 -0.59
N MET A 137 11.74 11.72 0.11
CA MET A 137 12.04 10.28 -0.01
C MET A 137 11.62 9.75 -1.38
N ALA A 138 10.41 10.08 -1.84
CA ALA A 138 9.94 9.72 -3.18
C ALA A 138 10.88 10.26 -4.27
N ALA A 139 11.33 11.51 -4.14
CA ALA A 139 12.30 12.11 -5.06
C ALA A 139 13.66 11.39 -5.02
N GLN A 140 14.16 11.00 -3.84
CA GLN A 140 15.38 10.22 -3.68
C GLN A 140 15.23 8.81 -4.26
N HIS A 141 14.09 8.15 -4.05
CA HIS A 141 13.81 6.85 -4.63
C HIS A 141 13.85 6.90 -6.17
N ALA A 142 13.21 7.88 -6.79
CA ALA A 142 13.24 8.07 -8.24
C ALA A 142 14.68 8.27 -8.77
N LYS A 143 15.49 9.07 -8.08
CA LYS A 143 16.90 9.28 -8.42
C LYS A 143 17.71 7.99 -8.26
N TRP A 144 17.48 7.26 -7.18
CA TRP A 144 18.12 5.98 -6.92
C TRP A 144 17.78 4.96 -8.01
N LEU A 145 16.51 4.83 -8.40
CA LEU A 145 16.07 3.94 -9.50
C LEU A 145 16.80 4.24 -10.80
N LYS A 146 16.95 5.52 -11.15
CA LYS A 146 17.68 5.93 -12.35
C LYS A 146 19.12 5.42 -12.34
N VAL A 147 19.84 5.60 -11.23
CA VAL A 147 21.23 5.18 -11.11
C VAL A 147 21.37 3.67 -11.08
N THR A 148 20.52 2.99 -10.33
CA THR A 148 20.61 1.53 -10.18
C THR A 148 20.15 0.76 -11.41
N SER A 149 19.34 1.37 -12.30
CA SER A 149 18.94 0.76 -13.56
C SER A 149 20.12 0.45 -14.51
N GLU A 150 21.25 1.09 -14.29
CA GLU A 150 22.49 0.87 -15.05
C GLU A 150 23.30 -0.33 -14.53
N LEU A 151 22.95 -0.88 -13.36
CA LEU A 151 23.67 -2.01 -12.76
C LEU A 151 23.26 -3.34 -13.41
N PRO A 152 24.20 -4.07 -14.04
CA PRO A 152 23.89 -5.23 -14.87
C PRO A 152 23.31 -6.42 -14.10
N TRP A 153 23.52 -6.50 -12.79
CA TRP A 153 23.02 -7.58 -11.94
C TRP A 153 21.63 -7.31 -11.34
N ARG A 154 21.16 -6.06 -11.41
CA ARG A 154 19.87 -5.69 -10.82
C ARG A 154 18.74 -5.94 -11.80
N GLN A 155 17.71 -6.59 -11.33
CA GLN A 155 16.46 -6.77 -12.08
C GLN A 155 15.60 -5.51 -11.99
N LYS A 156 14.67 -5.36 -12.93
CA LYS A 156 13.59 -4.38 -12.81
C LYS A 156 12.76 -4.68 -11.57
N ILE A 157 12.26 -3.66 -10.94
CA ILE A 157 11.37 -3.76 -9.76
C ILE A 157 10.05 -3.04 -10.04
N ALA A 158 9.05 -3.32 -9.18
CA ALA A 158 7.76 -2.63 -9.23
C ALA A 158 7.90 -1.14 -8.93
N SER A 159 6.95 -0.36 -9.40
CA SER A 159 6.88 1.08 -9.14
C SER A 159 6.64 1.38 -7.66
N LEU A 160 7.15 2.51 -7.19
CA LEU A 160 6.72 3.13 -5.95
C LEU A 160 5.32 3.72 -6.17
N ASN A 161 4.33 3.21 -5.44
CA ASN A 161 2.95 3.68 -5.53
C ASN A 161 2.56 4.35 -4.22
N LEU A 162 2.08 5.59 -4.33
CA LEU A 162 1.57 6.38 -3.22
C LEU A 162 0.06 6.57 -3.40
N LEU A 163 -0.73 6.12 -2.45
CA LEU A 163 -2.16 6.33 -2.40
C LEU A 163 -2.46 7.43 -1.40
N LEU A 164 -2.88 8.58 -1.91
CA LEU A 164 -3.17 9.76 -1.10
C LEU A 164 -4.68 9.95 -0.99
N THR A 165 -5.16 10.09 0.23
CA THR A 165 -6.57 10.23 0.52
C THR A 165 -6.91 11.59 1.09
N VAL A 166 -8.15 12.05 0.91
CA VAL A 166 -8.62 13.38 1.34
C VAL A 166 -9.47 13.33 2.62
N SER A 167 -9.61 12.18 3.26
CA SER A 167 -10.59 12.02 4.33
C SER A 167 -10.37 12.92 5.56
N TYR A 168 -9.16 13.41 5.75
CA TYR A 168 -8.83 14.29 6.88
C TYR A 168 -9.06 15.79 6.58
N THR A 169 -9.03 16.20 5.32
CA THR A 169 -9.15 17.62 4.95
C THR A 169 -10.52 18.22 5.22
N HIS A 170 -11.53 17.40 5.37
CA HIS A 170 -12.89 17.87 5.70
C HIS A 170 -13.12 18.22 7.17
N LEU A 171 -12.19 17.90 8.05
CA LEU A 171 -12.36 18.08 9.50
C LEU A 171 -11.82 19.40 10.03
N THR A 172 -11.12 20.18 9.24
CA THR A 172 -10.29 21.28 9.79
C THR A 172 -10.39 22.63 9.12
N LEU A 173 -11.27 22.83 8.16
CA LEU A 173 -11.50 24.16 7.63
C LEU A 173 -12.74 24.79 8.27
N PRO A 174 -12.57 25.88 9.04
CA PRO A 174 -13.68 26.66 9.56
C PRO A 174 -14.45 27.37 8.42
#